data_337aee77d6666e1586944b6b41aaa98b
#
_entry.id   337aee77d6666e1586944b6b41aaa98b
#
_cell.length_a   1.000
_cell.length_b   1.000
_cell.length_c   1.000
_cell.angle_alpha   90.00
_cell.angle_beta   90.00
_cell.angle_gamma   90.00
#
_symmetry.space_group_name_H-M   'P 1'
#
loop_
_entity.id
_entity.type
_entity.pdbx_description
1 polymer ?
#
loop_
_entity_poly.entity_id
_entity_poly.type
_entity_poly.pdbx_seq_one_letter_code
_entity_poly.pdbx_strand_id
1 'polypeptide(L)'
;MSYSGTLRVDLRSPEFRGRARVLLAFRRPGALRLELPGPTGSRLVVVARQDVLWAVFPGERAVLRTGATAKELQALLGVALTPDEIADVLVGVAPKGLLRYEARWGSILPREVRATLPDGARLVAKVEDAEIDAALSPAAFDEPAHDGFRAIDASEARRLWSR
;
A
#
# COMPACT_ATOMS: atom_id res chain seq x y z
N MET A 1 -16.31 -2.13 -6.35
CA MET A 1 -15.18 -2.61 -7.17
C MET A 1 -14.11 -3.19 -6.26
N SER A 2 -13.63 -4.35 -6.60
CA SER A 2 -12.52 -5.01 -5.90
C SER A 2 -11.36 -5.30 -6.86
N TYR A 3 -10.18 -5.48 -6.31
CA TYR A 3 -8.94 -5.70 -7.04
C TYR A 3 -8.00 -6.55 -6.22
N SER A 4 -7.27 -7.42 -6.88
CA SER A 4 -6.17 -8.17 -6.28
C SER A 4 -5.03 -8.25 -7.27
N GLY A 5 -3.79 -8.04 -6.82
CA GLY A 5 -2.64 -8.09 -7.71
C GLY A 5 -1.31 -8.21 -6.99
N THR A 6 -0.31 -8.56 -7.78
CA THR A 6 1.10 -8.57 -7.38
C THR A 6 1.83 -7.48 -8.17
N LEU A 7 2.53 -6.62 -7.45
CA LEU A 7 3.19 -5.44 -8.00
C LEU A 7 4.67 -5.43 -7.63
N ARG A 8 5.47 -4.82 -8.51
CA ARG A 8 6.82 -4.35 -8.15
C ARG A 8 6.76 -2.84 -8.04
N VAL A 9 7.07 -2.33 -6.88
CA VAL A 9 6.98 -0.90 -6.56
C VAL A 9 8.38 -0.33 -6.34
N ASP A 10 8.67 0.79 -6.99
CA ASP A 10 9.85 1.62 -6.78
C ASP A 10 9.36 2.99 -6.30
N LEU A 11 9.75 3.38 -5.10
CA LEU A 11 9.41 4.67 -4.50
C LEU A 11 10.68 5.44 -4.22
N ARG A 12 10.74 6.70 -4.67
CA ARG A 12 11.90 7.57 -4.51
C ARG A 12 11.49 8.95 -4.04
N SER A 13 12.11 9.38 -2.97
CA SER A 13 12.07 10.76 -2.50
C SER A 13 13.47 11.22 -2.09
N PRO A 14 13.69 12.51 -1.79
CA PRO A 14 14.99 12.97 -1.29
C PRO A 14 15.43 12.24 -0.01
N GLU A 15 14.47 11.83 0.82
CA GLU A 15 14.72 11.23 2.13
C GLU A 15 14.62 9.70 2.12
N PHE A 16 14.07 9.11 1.05
CA PHE A 16 13.74 7.70 1.06
C PHE A 16 13.82 7.09 -0.34
N ARG A 17 14.35 5.87 -0.40
CA ARG A 17 14.37 5.06 -1.60
C ARG A 17 14.03 3.62 -1.23
N GLY A 18 12.96 3.09 -1.80
CA GLY A 18 12.52 1.73 -1.55
C GLY A 18 12.07 1.01 -2.79
N ARG A 19 12.39 -0.28 -2.86
CA ARG A 19 11.87 -1.21 -3.86
C ARG A 19 11.29 -2.41 -3.14
N ALA A 20 10.11 -2.83 -3.55
CA ALA A 20 9.47 -3.98 -2.95
C ALA A 20 8.57 -4.69 -3.95
N ARG A 21 8.45 -6.00 -3.80
CA ARG A 21 7.34 -6.76 -4.34
C ARG A 21 6.21 -6.69 -3.34
N VAL A 22 5.02 -6.39 -3.82
CA VAL A 22 3.86 -6.11 -2.98
C VAL A 22 2.69 -6.96 -3.45
N LEU A 23 2.05 -7.65 -2.51
CA LEU A 23 0.74 -8.24 -2.71
C LEU A 23 -0.29 -7.21 -2.25
N LEU A 24 -1.21 -6.84 -3.12
CA LEU A 24 -2.16 -5.77 -2.84
C LEU A 24 -3.57 -6.18 -3.21
N ALA A 25 -4.52 -5.91 -2.33
CA ALA A 25 -5.94 -6.04 -2.59
C ALA A 25 -6.66 -4.80 -2.10
N PHE A 26 -7.70 -4.39 -2.82
CA PHE A 26 -8.58 -3.35 -2.31
C PHE A 26 -10.05 -3.64 -2.64
N ARG A 27 -10.92 -3.06 -1.86
CA ARG A 27 -12.35 -2.98 -2.08
C ARG A 27 -12.82 -1.58 -1.75
N ARG A 28 -13.43 -0.93 -2.70
CA ARG A 28 -14.00 0.39 -2.48
C ARG A 28 -15.35 0.32 -1.76
N PRO A 29 -15.63 1.28 -0.89
CA PRO A 29 -14.73 2.36 -0.45
C PRO A 29 -13.83 1.94 0.72
N GLY A 30 -12.62 2.49 0.76
CA GLY A 30 -11.78 2.59 1.95
C GLY A 30 -11.10 1.32 2.46
N ALA A 31 -11.27 0.16 1.82
CA ALA A 31 -10.62 -1.07 2.24
C ALA A 31 -9.38 -1.38 1.38
N LEU A 32 -8.25 -1.54 2.05
CA LEU A 32 -6.96 -1.84 1.41
C LEU A 32 -6.21 -2.88 2.25
N ARG A 33 -5.61 -3.86 1.58
CA ARG A 33 -4.64 -4.77 2.18
C ARG A 33 -3.38 -4.77 1.35
N LEU A 34 -2.24 -4.63 2.00
CA LEU A 34 -0.93 -4.66 1.38
C LEU A 34 -0.03 -5.58 2.20
N GLU A 35 0.70 -6.46 1.52
CA GLU A 35 1.67 -7.32 2.15
C GLU A 35 3.02 -7.21 1.46
N LEU A 36 4.08 -7.13 2.25
CA LEU A 36 5.45 -7.31 1.80
C LEU A 36 5.88 -8.74 2.13
N PRO A 37 6.02 -9.62 1.12
CA PRO A 37 6.46 -10.99 1.38
C PRO A 37 7.90 -11.02 1.86
N GLY A 38 8.20 -12.01 2.70
CA GLY A 38 9.53 -12.31 3.20
C GLY A 38 9.84 -13.79 3.10
N PRO A 39 11.03 -14.24 3.53
CA PRO A 39 11.45 -15.64 3.40
C PRO A 39 10.56 -16.63 4.17
N THR A 40 9.99 -16.19 5.28
CA THR A 40 9.20 -17.04 6.20
C THR A 40 7.78 -16.51 6.41
N GLY A 41 7.20 -15.89 5.39
CA GLY A 41 5.88 -15.26 5.46
C GLY A 41 5.95 -13.77 5.23
N SER A 42 4.92 -13.02 5.59
CA SER A 42 4.89 -11.58 5.38
C SER A 42 5.79 -10.85 6.36
N ARG A 43 6.65 -9.97 5.85
CA ARG A 43 7.46 -9.05 6.67
C ARG A 43 6.61 -7.93 7.25
N LEU A 44 5.61 -7.50 6.48
CA LEU A 44 4.71 -6.42 6.84
C LEU A 44 3.33 -6.74 6.26
N VAL A 45 2.30 -6.57 7.07
CA VAL A 45 0.90 -6.60 6.64
C VAL A 45 0.27 -5.27 7.01
N VAL A 46 -0.21 -4.53 6.03
CA VAL A 46 -0.96 -3.29 6.23
C VAL A 46 -2.41 -3.54 5.85
N VAL A 47 -3.32 -3.21 6.74
CA VAL A 47 -4.76 -3.23 6.46
C VAL A 47 -5.35 -1.88 6.82
N ALA A 48 -6.06 -1.29 5.87
CA ALA A 48 -6.89 -0.11 6.10
C ALA A 48 -8.34 -0.48 5.87
N ARG A 49 -9.20 -0.08 6.79
CA ARG A 49 -10.65 -0.24 6.68
C ARG A 49 -11.33 0.93 7.35
N GLN A 50 -12.24 1.57 6.63
CA GLN A 50 -12.81 2.83 7.06
C GLN A 50 -11.69 3.86 7.31
N ASP A 51 -11.61 4.43 8.51
CA ASP A 51 -10.62 5.45 8.84
C ASP A 51 -9.45 4.91 9.66
N VAL A 52 -9.36 3.59 9.83
CA VAL A 52 -8.33 2.95 10.65
C VAL A 52 -7.35 2.17 9.78
N LEU A 53 -6.07 2.27 10.14
CA LEU A 53 -4.99 1.52 9.51
C LEU A 53 -4.21 0.75 10.59
N TRP A 54 -3.94 -0.52 10.31
CA TRP A 54 -3.02 -1.37 11.08
C TRP A 54 -1.83 -1.73 10.22
N ALA A 55 -0.65 -1.64 10.79
CA ALA A 55 0.58 -2.16 10.18
C ALA A 55 1.21 -3.15 11.17
N VAL A 56 1.29 -4.41 10.77
CA VAL A 56 1.77 -5.50 11.61
C VAL A 56 3.08 -6.03 11.05
N PHE A 57 4.08 -6.11 11.92
CA PHE A 57 5.41 -6.66 11.64
C PHE A 57 5.58 -7.98 12.39
N PRO A 58 5.24 -9.13 11.77
CA PRO A 58 5.24 -10.41 12.48
C PRO A 58 6.60 -10.81 13.06
N GLY A 59 7.67 -10.57 12.31
CA GLY A 59 9.03 -10.90 12.75
C GLY A 59 9.49 -10.14 13.99
N GLU A 60 9.14 -8.88 14.09
CA GLU A 60 9.47 -7.98 15.20
C GLU A 60 8.44 -8.00 16.32
N ARG A 61 7.31 -8.69 16.11
CA ARG A 61 6.16 -8.69 17.02
C ARG A 61 5.73 -7.27 17.40
N ALA A 62 5.59 -6.43 16.38
CA ALA A 62 5.26 -5.02 16.53
C ALA A 62 4.01 -4.67 15.74
N VAL A 63 3.23 -3.73 16.23
CA VAL A 63 2.01 -3.24 15.58
C VAL A 63 1.90 -1.73 15.69
N LEU A 64 1.57 -1.10 14.56
CA LEU A 64 1.13 0.29 14.50
C LEU A 64 -0.37 0.31 14.23
N ARG A 65 -1.11 1.07 15.03
CA ARG A 65 -2.50 1.43 14.74
C ARG A 65 -2.59 2.93 14.58
N THR A 66 -3.12 3.39 13.47
CA THR A 66 -3.23 4.82 13.17
C THR A 66 -4.44 5.08 12.27
N GLY A 67 -4.64 6.31 11.83
CA GLY A 67 -5.65 6.62 10.82
C GLY A 67 -5.18 6.27 9.41
N ALA A 68 -6.08 6.29 8.46
CA ALA A 68 -5.83 5.95 7.06
C ALA A 68 -5.82 7.21 6.15
N THR A 69 -5.31 8.32 6.66
CA THR A 69 -5.16 9.56 5.89
C THR A 69 -3.91 9.52 5.00
N ALA A 70 -3.86 10.39 3.99
CA ALA A 70 -2.67 10.54 3.15
C ALA A 70 -1.42 10.88 3.95
N LYS A 71 -1.55 11.72 4.99
CA LYS A 71 -0.45 12.08 5.89
C LYS A 71 0.10 10.87 6.64
N GLU A 72 -0.77 10.03 7.15
CA GLU A 72 -0.39 8.84 7.92
C GLU A 72 0.22 7.76 7.03
N LEU A 73 -0.31 7.57 5.84
CA LEU A 73 0.28 6.69 4.83
C LEU A 73 1.65 7.19 4.36
N GLN A 74 1.82 8.51 4.23
CA GLN A 74 3.13 9.10 3.95
C GLN A 74 4.12 8.81 5.08
N ALA A 75 3.73 8.98 6.33
CA ALA A 75 4.60 8.72 7.47
C ALA A 75 5.03 7.27 7.57
N LEU A 76 4.14 6.33 7.27
CA LEU A 76 4.41 4.89 7.31
C LEU A 76 5.13 4.39 6.06
N LEU A 77 4.59 4.66 4.89
CA LEU A 77 5.02 4.05 3.62
C LEU A 77 5.75 5.00 2.69
N GLY A 78 5.77 6.29 2.99
CA GLY A 78 6.30 7.31 2.08
C GLY A 78 5.34 7.65 0.92
N VAL A 79 4.10 7.22 0.99
CA VAL A 79 3.09 7.40 -0.07
C VAL A 79 2.01 8.34 0.43
N ALA A 80 2.02 9.58 -0.05
CA ALA A 80 1.07 10.62 0.33
C ALA A 80 -0.27 10.49 -0.40
N LEU A 81 -0.91 9.32 -0.28
CA LEU A 81 -2.19 8.99 -0.91
C LEU A 81 -3.09 8.26 0.10
N THR A 82 -4.39 8.49 0.01
CA THR A 82 -5.39 7.69 0.76
C THR A 82 -5.53 6.28 0.15
N PRO A 83 -6.13 5.31 0.85
CA PRO A 83 -6.41 4.00 0.26
C PRO A 83 -7.19 4.05 -1.05
N ASP A 84 -8.21 4.91 -1.16
CA ASP A 84 -8.99 5.05 -2.39
C ASP A 84 -8.19 5.70 -3.52
N GLU A 85 -7.29 6.63 -3.20
CA GLU A 85 -6.40 7.23 -4.20
C GLU A 85 -5.35 6.23 -4.71
N ILE A 86 -4.86 5.34 -3.84
CA ILE A 86 -4.00 4.22 -4.27
C ILE A 86 -4.77 3.32 -5.25
N ALA A 87 -6.02 3.02 -4.93
CA ALA A 87 -6.89 2.25 -5.82
C ALA A 87 -7.08 2.96 -7.18
N ASP A 88 -7.32 4.28 -7.19
CA ASP A 88 -7.44 5.08 -8.41
C ASP A 88 -6.21 4.94 -9.30
N VAL A 89 -5.02 5.15 -8.72
CA VAL A 89 -3.75 5.05 -9.45
C VAL A 89 -3.62 3.69 -10.15
N LEU A 90 -3.98 2.62 -9.48
CA LEU A 90 -3.81 1.26 -10.01
C LEU A 90 -4.82 0.90 -11.10
N VAL A 91 -5.97 1.54 -11.13
CA VAL A 91 -6.98 1.31 -12.18
C VAL A 91 -6.94 2.35 -13.31
N GLY A 92 -5.95 3.22 -13.31
CA GLY A 92 -5.73 4.17 -14.41
C GLY A 92 -6.44 5.51 -14.24
N VAL A 93 -6.83 5.86 -13.03
CA VAL A 93 -7.46 7.14 -12.69
C VAL A 93 -6.46 7.99 -11.91
N ALA A 94 -6.19 9.20 -12.39
CA ALA A 94 -5.30 10.12 -11.70
C ALA A 94 -6.04 10.83 -10.56
N PRO A 95 -5.63 10.61 -9.28
CA PRO A 95 -6.17 11.39 -8.18
C PRO A 95 -5.86 12.88 -8.33
N LYS A 96 -6.70 13.72 -7.78
CA LYS A 96 -6.42 15.15 -7.68
C LYS A 96 -5.18 15.37 -6.80
N GLY A 97 -4.34 16.31 -7.17
CA GLY A 97 -3.15 16.63 -6.40
C GLY A 97 -1.89 15.89 -6.81
N LEU A 98 -1.97 14.87 -7.66
CA LEU A 98 -0.76 14.33 -8.29
C LEU A 98 -0.11 15.39 -9.17
N LEU A 99 1.21 15.54 -9.06
CA LEU A 99 1.98 16.45 -9.91
C LEU A 99 2.19 15.89 -11.31
N ARG A 100 2.21 14.58 -11.42
CA ARG A 100 2.35 13.86 -12.68
C ARG A 100 1.74 12.48 -12.59
N TYR A 101 1.14 12.00 -13.68
CA TYR A 101 0.59 10.65 -13.76
C TYR A 101 0.66 10.12 -15.19
N GLU A 102 1.14 8.90 -15.33
CA GLU A 102 1.16 8.16 -16.59
C GLU A 102 0.78 6.71 -16.32
N ALA A 103 -0.07 6.15 -17.18
CA ALA A 103 -0.44 4.75 -17.13
C ALA A 103 -0.15 4.08 -18.48
N ARG A 104 0.57 2.97 -18.45
CA ARG A 104 0.72 2.08 -19.61
C ARG A 104 -0.29 0.95 -19.48
N TRP A 105 -1.22 0.90 -20.39
CA TRP A 105 -2.34 -0.02 -20.35
C TRP A 105 -2.02 -1.41 -20.87
N GLY A 106 -2.59 -2.43 -20.20
CA GLY A 106 -2.83 -3.74 -20.77
C GLY A 106 -4.16 -3.75 -21.52
N SER A 107 -4.85 -4.89 -21.48
CA SER A 107 -6.17 -4.99 -22.13
C SER A 107 -7.27 -4.26 -21.34
N ILE A 108 -7.27 -4.36 -20.03
CA ILE A 108 -8.32 -3.82 -19.15
C ILE A 108 -7.73 -2.93 -18.06
N LEU A 109 -6.56 -3.27 -17.55
CA LEU A 109 -5.90 -2.59 -16.44
C LEU A 109 -4.52 -2.09 -16.86
N PRO A 110 -4.02 -1.03 -16.23
CA PRO A 110 -2.63 -0.63 -16.41
C PRO A 110 -1.66 -1.75 -16.05
N ARG A 111 -0.61 -1.91 -16.85
CA ARG A 111 0.53 -2.77 -16.57
C ARG A 111 1.64 -2.04 -15.81
N GLU A 112 1.71 -0.75 -15.99
CA GLU A 112 2.65 0.12 -15.31
C GLU A 112 2.00 1.47 -15.06
N VAL A 113 2.19 1.98 -13.86
CA VAL A 113 1.80 3.34 -13.51
C VAL A 113 3.00 4.10 -12.99
N ARG A 114 3.12 5.37 -13.36
CA ARG A 114 4.12 6.30 -12.90
C ARG A 114 3.43 7.54 -12.36
N ALA A 115 3.75 7.90 -11.15
CA ALA A 115 3.15 9.04 -10.51
C ALA A 115 4.20 9.89 -9.78
N THR A 116 4.03 11.20 -9.82
CA THR A 116 4.71 12.11 -8.90
C THR A 116 3.68 12.56 -7.87
N LEU A 117 3.93 12.20 -6.62
CA LEU A 117 3.04 12.43 -5.49
C LEU A 117 3.03 13.91 -5.07
N PRO A 118 2.05 14.36 -4.26
CA PRO A 118 1.96 15.76 -3.87
C PRO A 118 3.20 16.32 -3.16
N ASP A 119 3.95 15.47 -2.47
CA ASP A 119 5.20 15.82 -1.80
C ASP A 119 6.45 15.77 -2.71
N GLY A 120 6.27 15.47 -4.01
CA GLY A 120 7.34 15.32 -4.98
C GLY A 120 7.96 13.93 -5.07
N ALA A 121 7.57 12.99 -4.23
CA ALA A 121 8.03 11.61 -4.33
C ALA A 121 7.59 10.97 -5.66
N ARG A 122 8.46 10.12 -6.23
CA ARG A 122 8.18 9.42 -7.48
C ARG A 122 7.86 7.96 -7.20
N LEU A 123 6.73 7.51 -7.73
CA LEU A 123 6.23 6.16 -7.61
C LEU A 123 6.19 5.50 -8.98
N VAL A 124 6.76 4.31 -9.09
CA VAL A 124 6.59 3.44 -10.26
C VAL A 124 6.06 2.10 -9.75
N ALA A 125 4.92 1.68 -10.25
CA ALA A 125 4.34 0.36 -9.96
C ALA A 125 4.21 -0.43 -11.26
N LYS A 126 4.88 -1.58 -11.32
CA LYS A 126 4.77 -2.55 -12.41
C LYS A 126 3.90 -3.71 -11.95
N VAL A 127 2.84 -3.97 -12.68
CA VAL A 127 1.88 -5.03 -12.36
C VAL A 127 2.36 -6.34 -12.95
N GLU A 128 2.64 -7.33 -12.12
CA GLU A 128 3.00 -8.69 -12.54
C GLU A 128 1.74 -9.46 -12.90
N ASP A 129 0.73 -9.42 -12.04
CA ASP A 129 -0.61 -9.93 -12.27
C ASP A 129 -1.64 -9.06 -11.56
N ALA A 130 -2.86 -9.04 -12.06
CA ALA A 130 -3.96 -8.35 -11.43
C ALA A 130 -5.31 -8.89 -11.92
N GLU A 131 -6.28 -8.88 -11.03
CA GLU A 131 -7.66 -9.26 -11.29
C GLU A 131 -8.59 -8.18 -10.74
N ILE A 132 -9.46 -7.66 -11.61
CA ILE A 132 -10.54 -6.75 -11.22
C ILE A 132 -11.79 -7.57 -10.87
N ASP A 133 -12.60 -7.05 -9.96
CA ASP A 133 -13.76 -7.75 -9.40
C ASP A 133 -13.40 -9.12 -8.80
N ALA A 134 -12.18 -9.22 -8.25
CA ALA A 134 -11.69 -10.40 -7.58
C ALA A 134 -12.61 -10.83 -6.45
N ALA A 135 -12.80 -12.14 -6.30
CA ALA A 135 -13.56 -12.73 -5.21
C ALA A 135 -12.72 -12.69 -3.92
N LEU A 136 -12.81 -11.57 -3.20
CA LEU A 136 -12.08 -11.37 -1.96
C LEU A 136 -12.92 -11.79 -0.75
N SER A 137 -12.30 -12.53 0.19
CA SER A 137 -12.92 -12.81 1.47
C SER A 137 -13.15 -11.50 2.24
N PRO A 138 -14.32 -11.30 2.90
CA PRO A 138 -14.51 -10.17 3.80
C PRO A 138 -13.43 -10.08 4.88
N ALA A 139 -12.92 -11.22 5.36
CA ALA A 139 -11.86 -11.29 6.36
C ALA A 139 -10.51 -10.75 5.86
N ALA A 140 -10.31 -10.58 4.56
CA ALA A 140 -9.06 -9.99 4.02
C ALA A 140 -8.78 -8.59 4.55
N PHE A 141 -9.82 -7.85 4.93
CA PHE A 141 -9.73 -6.48 5.43
C PHE A 141 -10.03 -6.37 6.93
N ASP A 142 -10.06 -7.48 7.64
CA ASP A 142 -10.17 -7.47 9.09
C ASP A 142 -8.85 -7.05 9.73
N GLU A 143 -8.94 -6.59 10.98
CA GLU A 143 -7.77 -6.28 11.79
C GLU A 143 -6.83 -7.48 11.81
N PRO A 144 -5.55 -7.31 11.40
CA PRO A 144 -4.59 -8.41 11.44
C PRO A 144 -4.33 -8.89 12.87
N ALA A 145 -4.10 -10.19 13.04
CA ALA A 145 -3.75 -10.76 14.35
C ALA A 145 -2.44 -10.17 14.88
N HIS A 146 -2.45 -9.66 16.11
CA HIS A 146 -1.28 -9.04 16.75
C HIS A 146 -1.26 -9.22 18.28
N ASP A 147 -1.81 -10.31 18.77
CA ASP A 147 -1.87 -10.58 20.21
C ASP A 147 -0.47 -10.62 20.83
N GLY A 148 -0.27 -9.81 21.87
CA GLY A 148 1.01 -9.71 22.56
C GLY A 148 2.09 -8.93 21.81
N PHE A 149 1.75 -8.27 20.69
CA PHE A 149 2.69 -7.43 19.98
C PHE A 149 2.85 -6.07 20.68
N ARG A 150 4.05 -5.51 20.62
CA ARG A 150 4.29 -4.18 21.17
C ARG A 150 3.78 -3.11 20.21
N ALA A 151 3.20 -2.05 20.76
CA ALA A 151 2.78 -0.89 19.99
C ALA A 151 3.99 -0.05 19.59
N ILE A 152 4.03 0.40 18.33
CA ILE A 152 5.08 1.26 17.80
C ILE A 152 4.47 2.50 17.13
N ASP A 153 5.29 3.52 16.91
CA ASP A 153 4.90 4.71 16.14
C ASP A 153 5.25 4.57 14.64
N ALA A 154 4.77 5.52 13.84
CA ALA A 154 5.00 5.49 12.39
C ALA A 154 6.47 5.59 12.01
N SER A 155 7.26 6.34 12.77
CA SER A 155 8.70 6.49 12.54
C SER A 155 9.44 5.15 12.73
N GLU A 156 9.14 4.43 13.79
CA GLU A 156 9.71 3.10 14.01
C GLU A 156 9.24 2.11 12.96
N ALA A 157 7.95 2.11 12.62
CA ALA A 157 7.39 1.27 11.57
C ALA A 157 8.11 1.48 10.24
N ARG A 158 8.33 2.73 9.84
CA ARG A 158 9.05 3.06 8.60
C ARG A 158 10.48 2.52 8.62
N ARG A 159 11.18 2.62 9.73
CA ARG A 159 12.53 2.04 9.87
C ARG A 159 12.54 0.53 9.73
N LEU A 160 11.51 -0.16 10.21
CA LEU A 160 11.43 -1.62 10.15
C LEU A 160 11.29 -2.15 8.73
N TRP A 161 10.48 -1.53 7.89
CA TRP A 161 10.26 -2.05 6.54
C TRP A 161 11.23 -1.50 5.50
N SER A 162 11.88 -0.38 5.75
CA SER A 162 12.80 0.29 4.83
C SER A 162 14.26 -0.21 4.93
N ARG A 163 14.52 -1.21 5.73
CA ARG A 163 15.85 -1.82 5.91
C ARG A 163 16.30 -2.63 4.69
#